data_87ffe8d8a4a258e76316919a1e9eee87
#
_entry.id   87ffe8d8a4a258e76316919a1e9eee87
#
_cell.length_a   1.000
_cell.length_b   1.000
_cell.length_c   1.000
_cell.angle_alpha   90.00
_cell.angle_beta   90.00
_cell.angle_gamma   90.00
#
_symmetry.space_group_name_H-M   'P 1'
#
loop_
_entity.id
_entity.type
_entity.pdbx_description
1 polymer ?
#
loop_
_entity_poly.entity_id
_entity_poly.type
_entity_poly.pdbx_seq_one_letter_code
_entity_poly.pdbx_strand_id
1 'polypeptide(L)'
;MRSRRDAAIPAYNRAGVEKVGVFNVSAGPDSPTLYVLLTHKSLDSVAAAADRLAADEEYQKAGAEFLNATSTDPSYIRVESSLMAAFHGMPKLDVPAMKSRLFELRTYESHSKKANRKKIEMFERWEISIFRRTGLQPVFFGETLIGTRLPNLTYMLVFENQEAHDKGWASFIADPEWKEVRSKPGFTDAEVVCNISNVFLRPAAYSQI
;
A
#
# COMPACT_ATOMS: atom_id res chain seq x y z
N MET A 1 -1.59 20.48 13.05
CA MET A 1 -0.82 19.58 12.12
C MET A 1 0.54 19.11 12.63
N ARG A 2 1.24 19.89 13.49
CA ARG A 2 2.52 19.45 14.11
C ARG A 2 2.36 18.25 15.05
N SER A 3 1.27 18.16 15.84
CA SER A 3 1.11 17.10 16.84
C SER A 3 0.95 15.67 16.26
N ARG A 4 0.32 15.52 15.09
CA ARG A 4 0.16 14.18 14.46
C ARG A 4 1.50 13.60 13.98
N ARG A 5 2.36 14.44 13.39
CA ARG A 5 3.69 14.06 12.93
C ARG A 5 4.59 13.67 14.08
N ASP A 6 4.60 14.52 15.12
CA ASP A 6 5.60 14.42 16.17
C ASP A 6 5.24 13.35 17.23
N ALA A 7 3.97 12.93 17.29
CA ALA A 7 3.51 11.92 18.24
C ALA A 7 3.30 10.54 17.60
N ALA A 8 2.57 10.45 16.48
CA ALA A 8 2.10 9.16 15.97
C ALA A 8 3.23 8.29 15.39
N ILE A 9 4.09 8.83 14.51
CA ILE A 9 5.14 8.03 13.87
C ILE A 9 6.14 7.46 14.88
N PRO A 10 6.70 8.24 15.83
CA PRO A 10 7.56 7.67 16.88
C PRO A 10 6.86 6.60 17.72
N ALA A 11 5.58 6.79 18.05
CA ALA A 11 4.79 5.82 18.81
C ALA A 11 4.59 4.51 18.02
N TYR A 12 4.24 4.57 16.74
CA TYR A 12 4.18 3.38 15.89
C TYR A 12 5.53 2.65 15.81
N ASN A 13 6.64 3.40 15.69
CA ASN A 13 7.95 2.79 15.68
C ASN A 13 8.27 2.10 17.04
N ARG A 14 7.92 2.70 18.18
CA ARG A 14 8.04 2.06 19.51
C ARG A 14 7.11 0.85 19.65
N ALA A 15 5.93 0.90 19.02
CA ALA A 15 5.01 -0.24 18.98
C ALA A 15 5.49 -1.40 18.09
N GLY A 16 6.61 -1.25 17.37
CA GLY A 16 7.24 -2.29 16.57
C GLY A 16 6.99 -2.18 15.05
N VAL A 17 6.41 -1.08 14.58
CA VAL A 17 6.30 -0.77 13.16
C VAL A 17 7.64 -0.22 12.67
N GLU A 18 8.27 -0.89 11.70
CA GLU A 18 9.61 -0.48 11.22
C GLU A 18 9.57 0.81 10.40
N LYS A 19 8.58 0.93 9.53
CA LYS A 19 8.36 2.09 8.67
C LYS A 19 6.88 2.45 8.63
N VAL A 20 6.60 3.73 8.72
CA VAL A 20 5.26 4.30 8.60
C VAL A 20 5.19 5.13 7.33
N GLY A 21 4.45 4.66 6.34
CA GLY A 21 4.12 5.43 5.13
C GLY A 21 2.87 6.26 5.38
N VAL A 22 2.92 7.55 5.07
CA VAL A 22 1.77 8.46 5.17
C VAL A 22 1.61 9.20 3.85
N PHE A 23 0.44 9.07 3.24
CA PHE A 23 0.20 9.57 1.89
C PHE A 23 -1.13 10.30 1.81
N ASN A 24 -1.15 11.41 1.05
CA ASN A 24 -2.36 12.11 0.68
C ASN A 24 -2.80 11.68 -0.73
N VAL A 25 -4.10 11.58 -0.96
CA VAL A 25 -4.63 11.41 -2.32
C VAL A 25 -4.25 12.61 -3.16
N SER A 26 -3.66 12.35 -4.34
CA SER A 26 -3.21 13.41 -5.25
C SER A 26 -4.38 14.10 -5.94
N ALA A 27 -5.37 13.31 -6.39
CA ALA A 27 -6.61 13.77 -7.01
C ALA A 27 -7.62 12.63 -7.03
N GLY A 28 -8.91 12.95 -7.05
CA GLY A 28 -9.99 11.98 -7.20
C GLY A 28 -11.08 12.10 -6.13
N PRO A 29 -12.13 11.26 -6.24
CA PRO A 29 -13.30 11.33 -5.36
C PRO A 29 -13.00 10.99 -3.90
N ASP A 30 -11.89 10.28 -3.65
CA ASP A 30 -11.46 9.90 -2.30
C ASP A 30 -10.72 11.03 -1.55
N SER A 31 -10.56 12.20 -2.17
CA SER A 31 -9.94 13.36 -1.49
C SER A 31 -10.98 14.07 -0.61
N PRO A 32 -10.65 14.44 0.64
CA PRO A 32 -9.35 14.29 1.31
C PRO A 32 -9.25 12.98 2.13
N THR A 33 -8.52 11.99 1.63
CA THR A 33 -8.24 10.75 2.36
C THR A 33 -6.74 10.65 2.66
N LEU A 34 -6.41 10.21 3.87
CA LEU A 34 -5.05 9.90 4.27
C LEU A 34 -4.86 8.39 4.25
N TYR A 35 -3.92 7.92 3.44
CA TYR A 35 -3.49 6.52 3.44
C TYR A 35 -2.31 6.35 4.38
N VAL A 36 -2.38 5.32 5.24
CA VAL A 36 -1.29 4.99 6.18
C VAL A 36 -0.89 3.54 5.96
N LEU A 37 0.38 3.32 5.61
CA LEU A 37 0.97 2.00 5.46
C LEU A 37 1.81 1.69 6.70
N LEU A 38 1.47 0.62 7.40
CA LEU A 38 2.16 0.12 8.59
C LEU A 38 2.76 -1.25 8.28
N THR A 39 4.06 -1.42 8.50
CA THR A 39 4.73 -2.70 8.28
C THR A 39 4.96 -3.44 9.59
N HIS A 40 4.56 -4.71 9.63
CA HIS A 40 4.70 -5.57 10.80
C HIS A 40 5.45 -6.86 10.45
N LYS A 41 6.19 -7.42 11.41
CA LYS A 41 6.94 -8.68 11.21
C LYS A 41 6.06 -9.92 11.35
N SER A 42 4.93 -9.80 12.04
CA SER A 42 4.02 -10.92 12.33
C SER A 42 2.61 -10.44 12.67
N LEU A 43 1.65 -11.34 12.64
CA LEU A 43 0.27 -11.09 13.10
C LEU A 43 0.22 -10.71 14.58
N ASP A 44 1.06 -11.32 15.42
CA ASP A 44 1.16 -10.97 16.85
C ASP A 44 1.60 -9.50 17.03
N SER A 45 2.50 -9.03 16.19
CA SER A 45 2.92 -7.62 16.19
C SER A 45 1.77 -6.68 15.80
N VAL A 46 0.93 -7.08 14.85
CA VAL A 46 -0.28 -6.32 14.48
C VAL A 46 -1.26 -6.28 15.65
N ALA A 47 -1.56 -7.44 16.24
CA ALA A 47 -2.51 -7.55 17.34
C ALA A 47 -2.07 -6.74 18.58
N ALA A 48 -0.77 -6.77 18.89
CA ALA A 48 -0.22 -6.08 20.06
C ALA A 48 -0.05 -4.55 19.85
N ALA A 49 -0.15 -4.05 18.62
CA ALA A 49 0.14 -2.64 18.34
C ALA A 49 -0.82 -1.67 19.04
N ALA A 50 -2.11 -2.00 19.10
CA ALA A 50 -3.12 -1.17 19.74
C ALA A 50 -2.85 -1.01 21.26
N ASP A 51 -2.56 -2.12 21.95
CA ASP A 51 -2.27 -2.12 23.38
C ASP A 51 -0.99 -1.37 23.71
N ARG A 52 0.04 -1.54 22.86
CA ARG A 52 1.32 -0.81 23.01
C ARG A 52 1.13 0.70 22.84
N LEU A 53 0.32 1.12 21.85
CA LEU A 53 0.01 2.54 21.67
C LEU A 53 -0.84 3.11 22.82
N ALA A 54 -1.75 2.33 23.36
CA ALA A 54 -2.56 2.72 24.51
C ALA A 54 -1.72 2.89 25.78
N ALA A 55 -0.67 2.07 25.95
CA ALA A 55 0.27 2.14 27.07
C ALA A 55 1.42 3.14 26.90
N ASP A 56 1.56 3.76 25.70
CA ASP A 56 2.62 4.71 25.41
C ASP A 56 2.27 6.11 25.97
N GLU A 57 2.77 6.42 27.16
CA GLU A 57 2.46 7.69 27.86
C GLU A 57 2.87 8.93 27.04
N GLU A 58 3.98 8.86 26.31
CA GLU A 58 4.44 9.95 25.46
C GLU A 58 3.44 10.20 24.32
N TYR A 59 2.95 9.11 23.68
CA TYR A 59 1.94 9.18 22.66
C TYR A 59 0.60 9.70 23.20
N GLN A 60 0.16 9.22 24.36
CA GLN A 60 -1.08 9.66 25.00
C GLN A 60 -1.04 11.15 25.30
N LYS A 61 0.09 11.66 25.79
CA LYS A 61 0.29 13.09 26.09
C LYS A 61 0.40 13.94 24.83
N ALA A 62 1.28 13.56 23.89
CA ALA A 62 1.55 14.36 22.70
C ALA A 62 0.42 14.28 21.65
N GLY A 63 -0.32 13.18 21.64
CA GLY A 63 -1.48 12.94 20.75
C GLY A 63 -2.83 13.32 21.35
N ALA A 64 -2.88 13.86 22.57
CA ALA A 64 -4.12 14.05 23.33
C ALA A 64 -5.24 14.79 22.56
N GLU A 65 -4.91 15.83 21.82
CA GLU A 65 -5.86 16.58 20.99
C GLU A 65 -6.53 15.68 19.93
N PHE A 66 -5.76 14.81 19.30
CA PHE A 66 -6.26 13.87 18.31
C PHE A 66 -7.02 12.70 18.94
N LEU A 67 -6.48 12.14 20.03
CA LEU A 67 -7.03 10.96 20.69
C LEU A 67 -8.34 11.23 21.44
N ASN A 68 -8.48 12.45 21.97
CA ASN A 68 -9.66 12.89 22.74
C ASN A 68 -10.59 13.81 21.92
N ALA A 69 -10.51 13.76 20.59
CA ALA A 69 -11.39 14.55 19.73
C ALA A 69 -12.86 14.30 20.05
N THR A 70 -13.66 15.37 20.07
CA THR A 70 -15.09 15.30 20.41
C THR A 70 -15.96 14.99 19.20
N SER A 71 -17.21 14.63 19.43
CA SER A 71 -18.18 14.42 18.35
C SER A 71 -18.52 15.69 17.58
N THR A 72 -18.28 16.86 18.17
CA THR A 72 -18.49 18.18 17.53
C THR A 72 -17.26 18.67 16.76
N ASP A 73 -16.09 18.12 17.04
CA ASP A 73 -14.83 18.40 16.33
C ASP A 73 -14.02 17.11 16.14
N PRO A 74 -14.48 16.18 15.28
CA PRO A 74 -13.85 14.88 15.10
C PRO A 74 -12.55 15.00 14.30
N SER A 75 -11.52 14.29 14.73
CA SER A 75 -10.24 14.24 14.01
C SER A 75 -10.31 13.50 12.67
N TYR A 76 -11.34 12.68 12.47
CA TYR A 76 -11.65 11.94 11.23
C TYR A 76 -13.12 11.53 11.21
N ILE A 77 -13.67 11.31 10.02
CA ILE A 77 -15.05 10.86 9.83
C ILE A 77 -15.12 9.33 9.87
N ARG A 78 -14.14 8.65 9.26
CA ARG A 78 -14.09 7.19 9.13
C ARG A 78 -12.65 6.70 9.09
N VAL A 79 -12.42 5.52 9.63
CA VAL A 79 -11.18 4.75 9.45
C VAL A 79 -11.55 3.40 8.86
N GLU A 80 -10.87 3.03 7.78
CA GLU A 80 -10.94 1.70 7.18
C GLU A 80 -9.54 1.08 7.26
N SER A 81 -9.48 -0.21 7.58
CA SER A 81 -8.21 -0.93 7.70
C SER A 81 -8.24 -2.22 6.91
N SER A 82 -7.12 -2.55 6.30
CA SER A 82 -6.91 -3.83 5.63
C SER A 82 -5.63 -4.48 6.12
N LEU A 83 -5.68 -5.78 6.36
CA LEU A 83 -4.53 -6.60 6.70
C LEU A 83 -4.08 -7.38 5.47
N MET A 84 -2.82 -7.24 5.11
CA MET A 84 -2.23 -7.89 3.95
C MET A 84 -1.03 -8.75 4.34
N ALA A 85 -0.89 -9.91 3.69
CA ALA A 85 0.34 -10.70 3.72
C ALA A 85 1.22 -10.31 2.53
N ALA A 86 2.47 -9.96 2.80
CA ALA A 86 3.44 -9.67 1.73
C ALA A 86 3.67 -10.90 0.84
N PHE A 87 3.90 -10.67 -0.46
CA PHE A 87 4.26 -11.74 -1.38
C PHE A 87 5.63 -12.35 -1.03
N HIS A 88 5.81 -13.65 -1.28
CA HIS A 88 7.09 -14.32 -1.04
C HIS A 88 8.22 -13.71 -1.89
N GLY A 89 7.92 -13.33 -3.14
CA GLY A 89 8.86 -12.68 -4.04
C GLY A 89 9.28 -11.26 -3.63
N MET A 90 8.55 -10.65 -2.68
CA MET A 90 8.85 -9.33 -2.12
C MET A 90 8.38 -9.24 -0.66
N PRO A 91 9.05 -9.97 0.27
CA PRO A 91 8.61 -10.07 1.67
C PRO A 91 8.89 -8.83 2.51
N LYS A 92 9.62 -7.86 1.96
CA LYS A 92 9.96 -6.60 2.62
C LYS A 92 9.60 -5.43 1.73
N LEU A 93 9.29 -4.33 2.39
CA LEU A 93 9.08 -3.06 1.74
C LEU A 93 10.38 -2.57 1.06
N ASP A 94 10.26 -2.15 -0.19
CA ASP A 94 11.35 -1.45 -0.90
C ASP A 94 11.14 0.06 -0.75
N VAL A 95 11.93 0.68 0.13
CA VAL A 95 11.78 2.11 0.45
C VAL A 95 12.47 2.93 -0.62
N PRO A 96 11.73 3.74 -1.40
CA PRO A 96 12.34 4.55 -2.46
C PRO A 96 13.19 5.70 -1.90
N ALA A 97 14.11 6.21 -2.72
CA ALA A 97 14.90 7.39 -2.39
C ALA A 97 14.01 8.59 -2.04
N MET A 98 14.45 9.40 -1.07
CA MET A 98 13.72 10.60 -0.60
C MET A 98 13.89 11.77 -1.58
N LYS A 99 13.14 11.74 -2.69
CA LYS A 99 13.07 12.79 -3.72
C LYS A 99 11.62 13.00 -4.16
N SER A 100 11.34 13.84 -5.15
CA SER A 100 9.98 13.96 -5.72
C SER A 100 9.46 12.59 -6.12
N ARG A 101 8.25 12.24 -5.65
CA ARG A 101 7.66 10.91 -5.81
C ARG A 101 6.16 11.01 -6.03
N LEU A 102 5.71 10.22 -7.01
CA LEU A 102 4.32 9.92 -7.25
C LEU A 102 4.12 8.43 -6.98
N PHE A 103 3.22 8.08 -6.10
CA PHE A 103 2.89 6.69 -5.82
C PHE A 103 1.58 6.33 -6.51
N GLU A 104 1.50 5.11 -7.01
CA GLU A 104 0.27 4.50 -7.50
C GLU A 104 -0.03 3.26 -6.66
N LEU A 105 -1.13 3.28 -5.92
CA LEU A 105 -1.68 2.14 -5.19
C LEU A 105 -2.72 1.47 -6.07
N ARG A 106 -2.52 0.18 -6.37
CA ARG A 106 -3.41 -0.59 -7.25
C ARG A 106 -3.96 -1.80 -6.52
N THR A 107 -5.27 -2.03 -6.68
CA THR A 107 -5.95 -3.21 -6.14
C THR A 107 -6.58 -4.00 -7.29
N TYR A 108 -6.28 -5.29 -7.35
CA TYR A 108 -6.81 -6.24 -8.32
C TYR A 108 -7.75 -7.19 -7.60
N GLU A 109 -9.04 -7.07 -7.90
CA GLU A 109 -10.09 -7.95 -7.38
C GLU A 109 -10.24 -9.16 -8.30
N SER A 110 -10.49 -10.31 -7.70
CA SER A 110 -10.71 -11.56 -8.44
C SER A 110 -12.07 -12.15 -8.09
N HIS A 111 -12.68 -12.87 -9.03
CA HIS A 111 -13.97 -13.52 -8.84
C HIS A 111 -13.93 -14.76 -7.94
N SER A 112 -12.75 -15.25 -7.58
CA SER A 112 -12.56 -16.38 -6.67
C SER A 112 -11.18 -16.38 -6.02
N LYS A 113 -11.04 -17.06 -4.87
CA LYS A 113 -9.72 -17.27 -4.23
C LYS A 113 -8.73 -18.01 -5.14
N LYS A 114 -9.22 -18.92 -5.99
CA LYS A 114 -8.37 -19.64 -6.96
C LYS A 114 -7.83 -18.69 -8.02
N ALA A 115 -8.66 -17.80 -8.55
CA ALA A 115 -8.26 -16.78 -9.52
C ALA A 115 -7.25 -15.79 -8.89
N ASN A 116 -7.51 -15.32 -7.66
CA ASN A 116 -6.59 -14.44 -6.94
C ASN A 116 -5.20 -15.09 -6.73
N ARG A 117 -5.15 -16.36 -6.30
CA ARG A 117 -3.90 -17.09 -6.17
C ARG A 117 -3.15 -17.23 -7.50
N LYS A 118 -3.89 -17.44 -8.61
CA LYS A 118 -3.31 -17.47 -9.96
C LYS A 118 -2.72 -16.12 -10.35
N LYS A 119 -3.40 -15.00 -10.02
CA LYS A 119 -2.85 -13.67 -10.27
C LYS A 119 -1.62 -13.40 -9.41
N ILE A 120 -1.60 -13.81 -8.15
CA ILE A 120 -0.42 -13.72 -7.28
C ILE A 120 0.74 -14.56 -7.85
N GLU A 121 0.48 -15.81 -8.28
CA GLU A 121 1.47 -16.66 -8.96
C GLU A 121 2.07 -15.97 -10.18
N MET A 122 1.24 -15.31 -10.99
CA MET A 122 1.66 -14.54 -12.17
C MET A 122 2.63 -13.41 -11.80
N PHE A 123 2.31 -12.64 -10.75
CA PHE A 123 3.20 -11.61 -10.23
C PHE A 123 4.54 -12.20 -9.77
N GLU A 124 4.52 -13.21 -8.94
CA GLU A 124 5.72 -13.79 -8.33
C GLU A 124 6.64 -14.46 -9.36
N ARG A 125 6.07 -15.09 -10.38
CA ARG A 125 6.86 -15.81 -11.40
C ARG A 125 7.42 -14.88 -12.48
N TRP A 126 6.71 -13.79 -12.83
CA TRP A 126 7.05 -12.98 -14.01
C TRP A 126 6.91 -11.48 -13.77
N GLU A 127 5.73 -10.99 -13.34
CA GLU A 127 5.44 -9.56 -13.37
C GLU A 127 6.40 -8.71 -12.52
N ILE A 128 6.81 -9.18 -11.34
CA ILE A 128 7.75 -8.43 -10.47
C ILE A 128 9.08 -8.17 -11.19
N SER A 129 9.61 -9.17 -11.90
CA SER A 129 10.87 -9.02 -12.66
C SER A 129 10.69 -8.12 -13.88
N ILE A 130 9.54 -8.24 -14.57
CA ILE A 130 9.20 -7.40 -15.72
C ILE A 130 9.03 -5.94 -15.26
N PHE A 131 8.33 -5.70 -14.16
CA PHE A 131 8.18 -4.35 -13.59
C PHE A 131 9.53 -3.67 -13.38
N ARG A 132 10.46 -4.36 -12.71
CA ARG A 132 11.79 -3.79 -12.41
C ARG A 132 12.57 -3.42 -13.65
N ARG A 133 12.56 -4.27 -14.69
CA ARG A 133 13.34 -3.97 -15.93
C ARG A 133 12.66 -2.95 -16.85
N THR A 134 11.35 -2.75 -16.72
CA THR A 134 10.61 -1.78 -17.54
C THR A 134 10.46 -0.41 -16.89
N GLY A 135 11.04 -0.21 -15.70
CA GLY A 135 11.03 1.07 -15.00
C GLY A 135 9.83 1.26 -14.07
N LEU A 136 9.01 0.23 -13.85
CA LEU A 136 8.00 0.20 -12.81
C LEU A 136 8.68 -0.21 -11.50
N GLN A 137 8.84 0.71 -10.57
CA GLN A 137 9.54 0.46 -9.30
C GLN A 137 8.52 0.05 -8.23
N PRO A 138 8.49 -1.22 -7.78
CA PRO A 138 7.61 -1.67 -6.72
C PRO A 138 8.04 -1.15 -5.35
N VAL A 139 7.05 -0.86 -4.50
CA VAL A 139 7.23 -0.55 -3.08
C VAL A 139 6.81 -1.74 -2.22
N PHE A 140 5.69 -2.36 -2.52
CA PHE A 140 5.23 -3.60 -1.92
C PHE A 140 4.21 -4.33 -2.79
N PHE A 141 4.02 -5.62 -2.52
CA PHE A 141 2.88 -6.44 -2.97
C PHE A 141 2.29 -7.17 -1.78
N GLY A 142 0.96 -7.25 -1.70
CA GLY A 142 0.27 -7.95 -0.62
C GLY A 142 -1.02 -8.63 -1.08
N GLU A 143 -1.27 -9.85 -0.57
CA GLU A 143 -2.59 -10.48 -0.59
C GLU A 143 -3.42 -9.93 0.56
N THR A 144 -4.61 -9.41 0.30
CA THR A 144 -5.49 -8.93 1.35
C THR A 144 -6.14 -10.12 2.06
N LEU A 145 -5.84 -10.28 3.35
CA LEU A 145 -6.38 -11.32 4.22
C LEU A 145 -7.69 -10.90 4.89
N ILE A 146 -7.73 -9.64 5.34
CA ILE A 146 -8.89 -9.01 5.99
C ILE A 146 -9.04 -7.61 5.40
N GLY A 147 -10.24 -7.26 4.97
CA GLY A 147 -10.54 -5.96 4.35
C GLY A 147 -11.77 -6.02 3.49
N THR A 148 -11.91 -5.07 2.59
CA THR A 148 -13.02 -4.96 1.64
C THR A 148 -12.67 -5.59 0.29
N ARG A 149 -13.68 -5.88 -0.55
CA ARG A 149 -13.53 -6.34 -1.95
C ARG A 149 -12.71 -7.62 -2.11
N LEU A 150 -12.83 -8.54 -1.17
CA LEU A 150 -12.13 -9.83 -1.19
C LEU A 150 -12.76 -10.82 -2.22
N PRO A 151 -11.93 -11.69 -2.83
CA PRO A 151 -10.48 -11.77 -2.70
C PRO A 151 -9.77 -10.76 -3.59
N ASN A 152 -8.70 -10.15 -3.09
CA ASN A 152 -7.91 -9.21 -3.87
C ASN A 152 -6.42 -9.25 -3.47
N LEU A 153 -5.60 -8.69 -4.33
CA LEU A 153 -4.24 -8.29 -4.04
C LEU A 153 -4.09 -6.78 -4.22
N THR A 154 -3.19 -6.20 -3.45
CA THR A 154 -2.87 -4.76 -3.54
C THR A 154 -1.37 -4.58 -3.62
N TYR A 155 -0.93 -3.66 -4.46
CA TYR A 155 0.49 -3.30 -4.58
C TYR A 155 0.67 -1.81 -4.80
N MET A 156 1.87 -1.33 -4.53
CA MET A 156 2.23 0.08 -4.70
C MET A 156 3.46 0.19 -5.58
N LEU A 157 3.39 1.09 -6.54
CA LEU A 157 4.51 1.52 -7.38
C LEU A 157 4.90 2.95 -7.05
N VAL A 158 6.14 3.32 -7.33
CA VAL A 158 6.66 4.69 -7.18
C VAL A 158 7.30 5.18 -8.46
N PHE A 159 7.10 6.45 -8.77
CA PHE A 159 7.60 7.16 -9.93
C PHE A 159 8.14 8.54 -9.53
N GLU A 160 9.02 9.11 -10.30
CA GLU A 160 9.48 10.50 -10.09
C GLU A 160 8.35 11.50 -10.35
N ASN A 161 7.57 11.25 -11.41
CA ASN A 161 6.49 12.11 -11.87
C ASN A 161 5.55 11.34 -12.82
N GLN A 162 4.55 12.01 -13.37
CA GLN A 162 3.60 11.42 -14.30
C GLN A 162 4.25 10.92 -15.61
N GLU A 163 5.22 11.63 -16.12
CA GLU A 163 5.94 11.22 -17.36
C GLU A 163 6.67 9.89 -17.15
N ALA A 164 7.36 9.73 -16.02
CA ALA A 164 8.03 8.47 -15.65
C ALA A 164 7.02 7.33 -15.49
N HIS A 165 5.85 7.59 -14.91
CA HIS A 165 4.74 6.64 -14.81
C HIS A 165 4.29 6.17 -16.20
N ASP A 166 3.95 7.11 -17.08
CA ASP A 166 3.41 6.80 -18.41
C ASP A 166 4.43 6.02 -19.26
N LYS A 167 5.71 6.42 -19.20
CA LYS A 167 6.81 5.74 -19.87
C LYS A 167 7.03 4.31 -19.33
N GLY A 168 7.00 4.13 -18.01
CA GLY A 168 7.16 2.82 -17.37
C GLY A 168 6.03 1.86 -17.78
N TRP A 169 4.79 2.30 -17.73
CA TRP A 169 3.64 1.50 -18.18
C TRP A 169 3.67 1.20 -19.67
N ALA A 170 4.02 2.16 -20.50
CA ALA A 170 4.21 1.93 -21.96
C ALA A 170 5.27 0.86 -22.23
N SER A 171 6.41 0.91 -21.53
CA SER A 171 7.48 -0.08 -21.64
C SER A 171 7.03 -1.47 -21.17
N PHE A 172 6.28 -1.55 -20.05
CA PHE A 172 5.71 -2.80 -19.55
C PHE A 172 4.74 -3.44 -20.55
N ILE A 173 3.80 -2.66 -21.08
CA ILE A 173 2.81 -3.15 -22.05
C ILE A 173 3.49 -3.63 -23.35
N ALA A 174 4.60 -3.00 -23.75
CA ALA A 174 5.35 -3.36 -24.94
C ALA A 174 6.27 -4.58 -24.74
N ASP A 175 6.56 -4.97 -23.49
CA ASP A 175 7.50 -6.05 -23.16
C ASP A 175 7.06 -7.39 -23.76
N PRO A 176 7.96 -8.11 -24.48
CA PRO A 176 7.60 -9.36 -25.15
C PRO A 176 7.20 -10.48 -24.19
N GLU A 177 7.88 -10.60 -23.04
CA GLU A 177 7.56 -11.63 -22.06
C GLU A 177 6.19 -11.33 -21.41
N TRP A 178 5.90 -10.05 -21.12
CA TRP A 178 4.57 -9.67 -20.64
C TRP A 178 3.47 -10.06 -21.64
N LYS A 179 3.66 -9.78 -22.92
CA LYS A 179 2.69 -10.16 -23.96
C LYS A 179 2.46 -11.67 -24.02
N GLU A 180 3.53 -12.47 -23.85
CA GLU A 180 3.41 -13.92 -23.76
C GLU A 180 2.67 -14.34 -22.48
N VAL A 181 3.08 -13.84 -21.32
CA VAL A 181 2.51 -14.24 -20.02
C VAL A 181 1.02 -13.93 -19.93
N ARG A 182 0.60 -12.71 -20.31
CA ARG A 182 -0.80 -12.29 -20.23
C ARG A 182 -1.75 -13.06 -21.18
N SER A 183 -1.20 -13.76 -22.17
CA SER A 183 -1.95 -14.58 -23.11
C SER A 183 -1.98 -16.07 -22.75
N LYS A 184 -1.22 -16.49 -21.71
CA LYS A 184 -1.19 -17.88 -21.28
C LYS A 184 -2.56 -18.32 -20.74
N PRO A 185 -3.10 -19.48 -21.15
CA PRO A 185 -4.31 -20.04 -20.56
C PRO A 185 -4.17 -20.17 -19.02
N GLY A 186 -5.19 -19.75 -18.31
CA GLY A 186 -5.23 -19.70 -16.84
C GLY A 186 -4.58 -18.46 -16.22
N PHE A 187 -4.06 -17.53 -17.04
CA PHE A 187 -3.44 -16.26 -16.59
C PHE A 187 -3.95 -15.03 -17.32
N THR A 188 -4.90 -15.17 -18.24
CA THR A 188 -5.49 -14.00 -18.90
C THR A 188 -6.26 -13.15 -17.89
N ASP A 189 -6.31 -11.84 -18.09
CA ASP A 189 -7.03 -10.93 -17.19
C ASP A 189 -8.49 -11.35 -17.00
N ALA A 190 -9.17 -11.82 -18.05
CA ALA A 190 -10.55 -12.32 -17.97
C ALA A 190 -10.71 -13.56 -17.05
N GLU A 191 -9.65 -14.35 -16.86
CA GLU A 191 -9.67 -15.54 -16.02
C GLU A 191 -9.27 -15.25 -14.56
N VAL A 192 -8.54 -14.18 -14.30
CA VAL A 192 -7.91 -13.97 -12.96
C VAL A 192 -8.29 -12.65 -12.29
N VAL A 193 -8.83 -11.66 -13.04
CA VAL A 193 -9.18 -10.34 -12.53
C VAL A 193 -10.60 -9.98 -12.94
N CYS A 194 -11.41 -9.48 -12.02
CA CYS A 194 -12.76 -8.97 -12.32
C CYS A 194 -12.86 -7.44 -12.20
N ASN A 195 -11.97 -6.81 -11.44
CA ASN A 195 -11.90 -5.36 -11.33
C ASN A 195 -10.50 -4.89 -10.99
N ILE A 196 -10.12 -3.71 -11.48
CA ILE A 196 -8.88 -3.03 -11.15
C ILE A 196 -9.24 -1.62 -10.71
N SER A 197 -8.77 -1.24 -9.54
CA SER A 197 -8.82 0.14 -9.06
C SER A 197 -7.43 0.66 -8.73
N ASN A 198 -7.23 1.96 -8.92
CA ASN A 198 -5.98 2.63 -8.58
C ASN A 198 -6.23 4.01 -7.98
N VAL A 199 -5.29 4.46 -7.16
CA VAL A 199 -5.28 5.80 -6.61
C VAL A 199 -3.86 6.35 -6.65
N PHE A 200 -3.74 7.62 -7.05
CA PHE A 200 -2.47 8.35 -7.03
C PHE A 200 -2.27 9.06 -5.70
N LEU A 201 -1.10 8.86 -5.13
CA LEU A 201 -0.76 9.31 -3.80
C LEU A 201 0.53 10.15 -3.82
N ARG A 202 0.58 11.13 -2.92
CA ARG A 202 1.82 11.88 -2.62
C ARG A 202 2.19 11.68 -1.16
N PRO A 203 3.47 11.42 -0.86
CA PRO A 203 3.88 11.24 0.52
C PRO A 203 3.73 12.56 1.29
N ALA A 204 3.26 12.46 2.52
CA ALA A 204 3.36 13.58 3.46
C ALA A 204 4.85 13.90 3.72
N ALA A 205 5.17 15.15 4.01
CA ALA A 205 6.56 15.57 4.25
C ALA A 205 7.26 14.81 5.40
N TYR A 206 6.48 14.16 6.24
CA TYR A 206 6.95 13.37 7.37
C TYR A 206 6.81 11.85 7.16
N SER A 207 6.37 11.39 6.00
CA SER A 207 6.33 9.97 5.65
C SER A 207 7.74 9.36 5.73
N GLN A 208 7.83 8.14 6.26
CA GLN A 208 9.09 7.38 6.29
C GLN A 208 9.31 6.54 5.01
N ILE A 209 8.36 6.65 4.08
CA ILE A 209 8.36 5.96 2.79
C ILE A 209 8.20 6.99 1.70
#